data_92973cc8d765d8fd229c01e90159eaee
#
_entry.id   92973cc8d765d8fd229c01e90159eaee
#
_cell.length_a   1.000
_cell.length_b   1.000
_cell.length_c   1.000
_cell.angle_alpha   90.00
_cell.angle_beta   90.00
_cell.angle_gamma   90.00
#
_symmetry.space_group_name_H-M   'P 1'
#
loop_
_entity.id
_entity.type
_entity.pdbx_description
1 polymer ?
#
loop_
_entity_poly.entity_id
_entity_poly.type
_entity_poly.pdbx_seq_one_letter_code
_entity_poly.pdbx_strand_id
1 'polypeptide(L)'
;MVVEQALKARYTGEALPPAGQEGTVYTIMNVTENDVSLYGFAAEEQRDCFKMLTGVTGVGPKAALSILSIMTPEKIALAASSGDHKAFTKAAGVGPKLAQRITLELKDKVGKGLAAGTGFSGNVVAAPAPSSAPAQAVAALVSLGYAPSDAAAAVARVDETLSVQEIITIALRSLSRV
;
A
#
# COMPACT_ATOMS: atom_id res chain seq x y z
N MET A 1 12.00 13.07 -25.26
CA MET A 1 10.88 12.63 -26.13
C MET A 1 10.15 11.39 -25.61
N VAL A 2 10.84 10.33 -25.19
CA VAL A 2 10.21 9.10 -24.65
C VAL A 2 9.48 9.34 -23.30
N VAL A 3 10.04 10.19 -22.45
CA VAL A 3 9.47 10.53 -21.13
C VAL A 3 8.13 11.26 -21.28
N GLU A 4 8.02 12.20 -22.21
CA GLU A 4 6.80 12.98 -22.42
C GLU A 4 5.67 12.14 -23.01
N GLN A 5 5.98 11.21 -23.90
CA GLN A 5 4.98 10.26 -24.44
C GLN A 5 4.56 9.22 -23.40
N ALA A 6 5.46 8.75 -22.55
CA ALA A 6 5.13 7.81 -21.47
C ALA A 6 4.22 8.47 -20.41
N LEU A 7 4.49 9.71 -20.05
CA LEU A 7 3.66 10.48 -19.12
C LEU A 7 2.28 10.79 -19.70
N LYS A 8 2.19 11.24 -20.96
CA LYS A 8 0.90 11.57 -21.64
C LYS A 8 0.04 10.35 -21.90
N ALA A 9 0.61 9.21 -22.22
CA ALA A 9 -0.14 8.00 -22.58
C ALA A 9 -0.66 7.22 -21.36
N ARG A 10 -0.23 7.56 -20.14
CA ARG A 10 -0.39 6.66 -18.99
C ARG A 10 -0.89 7.36 -17.73
N TYR A 11 -1.29 8.60 -17.87
CA TYR A 11 -1.87 9.38 -16.80
C TYR A 11 -3.38 9.46 -17.01
N THR A 12 -4.13 8.83 -16.14
CA THR A 12 -5.59 8.88 -16.20
C THR A 12 -6.14 9.37 -14.87
N GLY A 13 -6.76 10.53 -14.92
CA GLY A 13 -7.73 10.93 -13.92
C GLY A 13 -7.41 12.15 -13.09
N GLU A 14 -6.21 12.45 -12.65
CA GLU A 14 -5.92 13.69 -11.96
C GLU A 14 -4.88 14.50 -12.72
N ALA A 15 -5.16 15.76 -12.87
CA ALA A 15 -4.46 16.65 -13.76
C ALA A 15 -2.97 16.73 -13.41
N LEU A 16 -2.11 16.38 -14.36
CA LEU A 16 -0.78 16.95 -14.40
C LEU A 16 -0.90 18.46 -14.26
N PRO A 17 0.04 19.13 -13.58
CA PRO A 17 0.01 20.58 -13.51
C PRO A 17 -0.10 21.17 -14.93
N PRO A 18 -0.82 22.28 -15.12
CA PRO A 18 -0.93 22.93 -16.41
C PRO A 18 0.43 23.21 -17.02
N ALA A 19 0.54 23.20 -18.34
CA ALA A 19 1.80 23.48 -19.03
C ALA A 19 2.40 24.82 -18.55
N GLY A 20 3.66 24.78 -18.13
CA GLY A 20 4.38 25.95 -17.58
C GLY A 20 4.31 26.11 -16.06
N GLN A 21 3.60 25.22 -15.36
CA GLN A 21 3.65 25.16 -13.89
C GLN A 21 4.56 24.02 -13.42
N GLU A 22 5.25 24.24 -12.31
CA GLU A 22 6.03 23.21 -11.65
C GLU A 22 5.12 22.25 -10.87
N GLY A 23 5.44 20.96 -10.90
CA GLY A 23 4.73 19.93 -10.15
C GLY A 23 5.61 18.74 -9.83
N THR A 24 5.23 17.98 -8.81
CA THR A 24 5.91 16.75 -8.41
C THR A 24 5.22 15.56 -9.05
N VAL A 25 5.99 14.70 -9.71
CA VAL A 25 5.51 13.44 -10.30
C VAL A 25 6.31 12.29 -9.72
N TYR A 26 5.63 11.32 -9.12
CA TYR A 26 6.26 10.10 -8.62
C TYR A 26 6.45 9.13 -9.79
N THR A 27 7.66 8.65 -9.99
CA THR A 27 7.98 7.86 -11.18
C THR A 27 8.48 6.46 -10.85
N ILE A 28 8.22 5.53 -11.79
CA ILE A 28 8.81 4.20 -11.83
C ILE A 28 9.45 4.00 -13.19
N MET A 29 10.72 3.63 -13.19
CA MET A 29 11.42 3.20 -14.39
C MET A 29 11.32 1.68 -14.52
N ASN A 30 10.81 1.21 -15.63
CA ASN A 30 10.75 -0.20 -15.98
C ASN A 30 11.73 -0.45 -17.14
N VAL A 31 12.71 -1.30 -16.88
CA VAL A 31 13.74 -1.65 -17.85
C VAL A 31 13.53 -3.10 -18.26
N THR A 32 13.36 -3.33 -19.55
CA THR A 32 13.33 -4.65 -20.18
C THR A 32 14.47 -4.76 -21.20
N GLU A 33 14.75 -5.93 -21.71
CA GLU A 33 15.82 -6.13 -22.70
C GLU A 33 15.67 -5.22 -23.93
N ASN A 34 14.43 -4.89 -24.31
CA ASN A 34 14.12 -4.17 -25.55
C ASN A 34 13.48 -2.79 -25.33
N ASP A 35 13.20 -2.39 -24.09
CA ASP A 35 12.48 -1.15 -23.79
C ASP A 35 12.81 -0.59 -22.42
N VAL A 36 12.91 0.74 -22.35
CA VAL A 36 12.99 1.49 -21.10
C VAL A 36 11.79 2.41 -21.03
N SER A 37 10.87 2.12 -20.13
CA SER A 37 9.65 2.89 -19.97
C SER A 37 9.61 3.58 -18.61
N LEU A 38 9.14 4.84 -18.61
CA LEU A 38 8.90 5.61 -17.40
C LEU A 38 7.41 5.78 -17.18
N TYR A 39 6.94 5.43 -15.98
CA TYR A 39 5.55 5.56 -15.54
C TYR A 39 5.47 6.66 -14.49
N GLY A 40 4.55 7.61 -14.66
CA GLY A 40 4.38 8.74 -13.75
C GLY A 40 3.02 8.71 -13.03
N PHE A 41 3.02 9.12 -11.76
CA PHE A 41 1.86 9.12 -10.87
C PHE A 41 1.78 10.45 -10.12
N ALA A 42 0.56 10.94 -9.87
CA ALA A 42 0.33 12.17 -9.11
C ALA A 42 0.60 12.00 -7.61
N ALA A 43 0.42 10.78 -7.10
CA ALA A 43 0.56 10.47 -5.69
C ALA A 43 1.46 9.23 -5.47
N GLU A 44 2.11 9.21 -4.33
CA GLU A 44 2.99 8.10 -3.95
C GLU A 44 2.22 6.79 -3.79
N GLU A 45 1.00 6.86 -3.27
CA GLU A 45 0.10 5.73 -3.09
C GLU A 45 -0.26 5.06 -4.43
N GLN A 46 -0.46 5.85 -5.49
CA GLN A 46 -0.70 5.33 -6.84
C GLN A 46 0.53 4.60 -7.38
N ARG A 47 1.72 5.17 -7.18
CA ARG A 47 3.00 4.56 -7.55
C ARG A 47 3.19 3.21 -6.85
N ASP A 48 2.94 3.16 -5.55
CA ASP A 48 3.15 1.94 -4.76
C ASP A 48 2.07 0.88 -5.08
N CYS A 49 0.83 1.30 -5.33
CA CYS A 49 -0.21 0.42 -5.83
C CYS A 49 0.14 -0.17 -7.20
N PHE A 50 0.72 0.63 -8.11
CA PHE A 50 1.22 0.13 -9.39
C PHE A 50 2.29 -0.95 -9.20
N LYS A 51 3.26 -0.75 -8.29
CA LYS A 51 4.28 -1.77 -7.95
C LYS A 51 3.64 -3.07 -7.43
N MET A 52 2.65 -2.94 -6.55
CA MET A 52 1.95 -4.12 -6.03
C MET A 52 1.21 -4.89 -7.13
N LEU A 53 0.51 -4.17 -8.01
CA LEU A 53 -0.22 -4.75 -9.13
C LEU A 53 0.72 -5.46 -10.11
N THR A 54 1.81 -4.80 -10.51
CA THR A 54 2.81 -5.40 -11.42
C THR A 54 3.59 -6.56 -10.80
N GLY A 55 3.60 -6.68 -9.49
CA GLY A 55 4.13 -7.82 -8.76
C GLY A 55 3.19 -9.03 -8.69
N VAL A 56 1.99 -8.95 -9.29
CA VAL A 56 1.07 -10.08 -9.45
C VAL A 56 1.38 -10.80 -10.75
N THR A 57 1.53 -12.11 -10.70
CA THR A 57 1.84 -12.92 -11.88
C THR A 57 0.79 -12.75 -12.98
N GLY A 58 1.20 -12.29 -14.15
CA GLY A 58 0.34 -12.04 -15.30
C GLY A 58 -0.23 -10.62 -15.39
N VAL A 59 0.08 -9.74 -14.45
CA VAL A 59 -0.25 -8.32 -14.51
C VAL A 59 0.93 -7.54 -15.06
N GLY A 60 0.84 -7.17 -16.32
CA GLY A 60 1.82 -6.24 -16.93
C GLY A 60 1.49 -4.77 -16.64
N PRO A 61 2.42 -3.86 -16.97
CA PRO A 61 2.24 -2.43 -16.74
C PRO A 61 0.96 -1.84 -17.36
N LYS A 62 0.56 -2.31 -18.53
CA LYS A 62 -0.68 -1.86 -19.20
C LYS A 62 -1.93 -2.22 -18.39
N ALA A 63 -2.00 -3.44 -17.87
CA ALA A 63 -3.12 -3.90 -17.05
C ALA A 63 -3.16 -3.16 -15.70
N ALA A 64 -2.01 -2.96 -15.06
CA ALA A 64 -1.91 -2.20 -13.82
C ALA A 64 -2.38 -0.74 -13.99
N LEU A 65 -1.97 -0.06 -15.06
CA LEU A 65 -2.45 1.28 -15.36
C LEU A 65 -3.95 1.31 -15.67
N SER A 66 -4.45 0.31 -16.41
CA SER A 66 -5.89 0.20 -16.69
C SER A 66 -6.71 0.04 -15.41
N ILE A 67 -6.24 -0.71 -14.43
CA ILE A 67 -6.88 -0.83 -13.11
C ILE A 67 -6.86 0.52 -12.39
N LEU A 68 -5.71 1.17 -12.31
CA LEU A 68 -5.55 2.47 -11.64
C LEU A 68 -6.32 3.60 -12.32
N SER A 69 -6.70 3.44 -13.60
CA SER A 69 -7.52 4.43 -14.32
C SER A 69 -8.99 4.39 -13.92
N ILE A 70 -9.48 3.29 -13.39
CA ILE A 70 -10.88 3.10 -13.01
C ILE A 70 -11.10 2.94 -11.51
N MET A 71 -10.04 2.67 -10.75
CA MET A 71 -10.09 2.43 -9.31
C MET A 71 -8.98 3.20 -8.61
N THR A 72 -9.32 3.85 -7.49
CA THR A 72 -8.32 4.43 -6.59
C THR A 72 -7.61 3.33 -5.80
N PRO A 73 -6.39 3.58 -5.26
CA PRO A 73 -5.69 2.61 -4.42
C PRO A 73 -6.53 2.03 -3.29
N GLU A 74 -7.37 2.86 -2.64
CA GLU A 74 -8.26 2.44 -1.55
C GLU A 74 -9.33 1.46 -2.05
N LYS A 75 -9.92 1.73 -3.22
CA LYS A 75 -10.91 0.82 -3.82
C LYS A 75 -10.29 -0.50 -4.24
N ILE A 76 -9.03 -0.49 -4.69
CA ILE A 76 -8.27 -1.70 -5.02
C ILE A 76 -8.02 -2.53 -3.75
N ALA A 77 -7.59 -1.89 -2.66
CA ALA A 77 -7.39 -2.55 -1.38
C ALA A 77 -8.69 -3.15 -0.82
N LEU A 78 -9.79 -2.39 -0.90
CA LEU A 78 -11.12 -2.85 -0.48
C LEU A 78 -11.59 -4.05 -1.31
N ALA A 79 -11.48 -3.98 -2.63
CA ALA A 79 -11.87 -5.08 -3.52
C ALA A 79 -11.03 -6.35 -3.28
N ALA A 80 -9.73 -6.19 -3.01
CA ALA A 80 -8.85 -7.31 -2.68
C ALA A 80 -9.22 -7.94 -1.33
N SER A 81 -9.45 -7.15 -0.29
CA SER A 81 -9.80 -7.63 1.06
C SER A 81 -11.17 -8.31 1.10
N SER A 82 -12.16 -7.73 0.40
CA SER A 82 -13.52 -8.29 0.30
C SER A 82 -13.65 -9.48 -0.65
N GLY A 83 -12.64 -9.76 -1.48
CA GLY A 83 -12.69 -10.84 -2.47
C GLY A 83 -13.46 -10.47 -3.74
N ASP A 84 -13.75 -9.18 -3.98
CA ASP A 84 -14.50 -8.72 -5.16
C ASP A 84 -13.63 -8.69 -6.41
N HIS A 85 -13.43 -9.87 -7.01
CA HIS A 85 -12.72 -9.97 -8.29
C HIS A 85 -13.45 -9.31 -9.47
N LYS A 86 -14.79 -9.12 -9.38
CA LYS A 86 -15.57 -8.50 -10.46
C LYS A 86 -15.21 -7.02 -10.64
N ALA A 87 -14.79 -6.34 -9.59
CA ALA A 87 -14.34 -4.96 -9.68
C ALA A 87 -13.16 -4.82 -10.65
N PHE A 88 -12.22 -5.78 -10.64
CA PHE A 88 -11.04 -5.77 -11.50
C PHE A 88 -11.33 -6.11 -12.96
N THR A 89 -12.39 -6.89 -13.24
CA THR A 89 -12.74 -7.24 -14.63
C THR A 89 -13.23 -6.05 -15.46
N LYS A 90 -13.55 -4.92 -14.83
CA LYS A 90 -13.92 -3.67 -15.52
C LYS A 90 -12.72 -3.00 -16.19
N ALA A 91 -11.50 -3.33 -15.78
CA ALA A 91 -10.27 -2.80 -16.36
C ALA A 91 -9.95 -3.49 -17.70
N ALA A 92 -9.56 -2.71 -18.70
CA ALA A 92 -9.19 -3.25 -20.00
C ALA A 92 -7.97 -4.20 -19.87
N GLY A 93 -8.07 -5.37 -20.49
CA GLY A 93 -7.03 -6.39 -20.44
C GLY A 93 -7.04 -7.26 -19.17
N VAL A 94 -8.03 -7.10 -18.29
CA VAL A 94 -8.17 -7.93 -17.09
C VAL A 94 -9.37 -8.88 -17.24
N GLY A 95 -9.08 -10.11 -17.61
CA GLY A 95 -10.09 -11.17 -17.70
C GLY A 95 -10.44 -11.78 -16.33
N PRO A 96 -11.51 -12.61 -16.24
CA PRO A 96 -11.96 -13.19 -14.97
C PRO A 96 -10.89 -13.98 -14.22
N LYS A 97 -10.08 -14.78 -14.93
CA LYS A 97 -8.99 -15.56 -14.33
C LYS A 97 -7.91 -14.67 -13.72
N LEU A 98 -7.54 -13.59 -14.43
CA LEU A 98 -6.55 -12.64 -13.95
C LEU A 98 -7.09 -11.82 -12.76
N ALA A 99 -8.36 -11.43 -12.82
CA ALA A 99 -9.02 -10.72 -11.72
C ALA A 99 -9.05 -11.54 -10.43
N GLN A 100 -9.36 -12.84 -10.52
CA GLN A 100 -9.31 -13.75 -9.36
C GLN A 100 -7.90 -13.85 -8.76
N ARG A 101 -6.88 -13.99 -9.63
CA ARG A 101 -5.48 -14.03 -9.20
C ARG A 101 -5.05 -12.72 -8.52
N ILE A 102 -5.39 -11.57 -9.13
CA ILE A 102 -5.13 -10.25 -8.54
C ILE A 102 -5.73 -10.16 -7.14
N THR A 103 -6.99 -10.53 -7.00
CA THR A 103 -7.70 -10.48 -5.71
C THR A 103 -7.01 -11.35 -4.66
N LEU A 104 -6.63 -12.59 -5.02
CA LEU A 104 -5.99 -13.53 -4.10
C LEU A 104 -4.59 -13.03 -3.66
N GLU A 105 -3.73 -12.70 -4.63
CA GLU A 105 -2.35 -12.29 -4.33
C GLU A 105 -2.28 -10.93 -3.62
N LEU A 106 -3.18 -9.98 -3.96
CA LEU A 106 -3.26 -8.70 -3.26
C LEU A 106 -3.81 -8.85 -1.84
N LYS A 107 -4.78 -9.73 -1.61
CA LYS A 107 -5.30 -10.00 -0.26
C LYS A 107 -4.18 -10.45 0.68
N ASP A 108 -3.31 -11.35 0.21
CA ASP A 108 -2.16 -11.82 0.98
C ASP A 108 -1.13 -10.71 1.23
N LYS A 109 -0.90 -9.83 0.24
CA LYS A 109 0.03 -8.69 0.36
C LYS A 109 -0.53 -7.59 1.26
N VAL A 110 -1.81 -7.25 1.13
CA VAL A 110 -2.50 -6.27 1.98
C VAL A 110 -2.53 -6.76 3.42
N GLY A 111 -2.81 -8.02 3.67
CA GLY A 111 -2.75 -8.62 5.00
C GLY A 111 -1.36 -8.56 5.64
N LYS A 112 -0.31 -8.79 4.85
CA LYS A 112 1.10 -8.71 5.30
C LYS A 112 1.60 -7.26 5.37
N GLY A 113 1.16 -6.37 4.48
CA GLY A 113 1.56 -4.96 4.43
C GLY A 113 1.02 -4.14 5.60
N LEU A 114 -0.18 -4.47 6.10
CA LEU A 114 -0.71 -3.92 7.36
C LEU A 114 0.15 -4.33 8.57
N ALA A 115 0.81 -5.50 8.51
CA ALA A 115 1.72 -5.95 9.55
C ALA A 115 3.15 -5.38 9.39
N ALA A 116 3.55 -4.93 8.20
CA ALA A 116 4.93 -4.56 7.87
C ALA A 116 5.17 -3.04 7.71
N GLY A 117 4.17 -2.18 7.94
CA GLY A 117 4.37 -0.72 7.88
C GLY A 117 4.82 -0.18 6.51
N THR A 118 4.71 -0.98 5.45
CA THR A 118 5.04 -0.55 4.09
C THR A 118 3.85 0.20 3.50
N GLY A 119 3.87 1.51 3.65
CA GLY A 119 3.30 2.62 2.86
C GLY A 119 2.01 2.49 2.05
N PHE A 120 1.23 1.42 2.17
CA PHE A 120 -0.11 1.34 1.60
C PHE A 120 -1.14 1.74 2.68
N SER A 121 -1.07 3.00 3.08
CA SER A 121 -2.16 3.68 3.78
C SER A 121 -3.23 4.12 2.78
N GLY A 122 -3.78 3.19 2.02
CA GLY A 122 -5.15 3.37 1.58
C GLY A 122 -5.96 3.45 2.87
N ASN A 123 -6.65 4.55 3.05
CA ASN A 123 -7.58 4.75 4.16
C ASN A 123 -8.69 3.69 4.04
N VAL A 124 -8.31 2.42 4.24
CA VAL A 124 -9.25 1.40 4.68
C VAL A 124 -9.80 2.04 5.92
N VAL A 125 -11.10 2.28 6.01
CA VAL A 125 -11.77 2.67 7.24
C VAL A 125 -11.13 1.78 8.29
N ALA A 126 -10.05 2.27 8.86
CA ALA A 126 -9.31 1.63 9.89
C ALA A 126 -10.36 1.36 10.95
N ALA A 127 -10.45 0.16 11.43
CA ALA A 127 -10.78 0.00 12.82
C ALA A 127 -10.06 1.15 13.52
N PRO A 128 -10.77 2.01 14.30
CA PRO A 128 -10.28 3.32 14.70
C PRO A 128 -8.83 3.20 15.08
N ALA A 129 -7.98 4.05 14.46
CA ALA A 129 -6.54 4.07 14.79
C ALA A 129 -6.48 4.03 16.31
N PRO A 130 -5.65 3.15 16.91
CA PRO A 130 -5.66 2.94 18.33
C PRO A 130 -5.58 4.31 19.00
N SER A 131 -6.71 4.77 19.51
CA SER A 131 -6.91 6.15 19.98
C SER A 131 -6.22 6.38 21.32
N SER A 132 -5.66 5.31 21.91
CA SER A 132 -4.92 5.36 23.16
C SER A 132 -3.43 5.10 22.94
N ALA A 133 -2.59 5.76 23.72
CA ALA A 133 -1.15 5.58 23.70
C ALA A 133 -0.73 4.10 23.88
N PRO A 134 -1.35 3.30 24.77
CA PRO A 134 -1.06 1.87 24.89
C PRO A 134 -1.32 1.08 23.61
N ALA A 135 -2.41 1.33 22.91
CA ALA A 135 -2.75 0.60 21.69
C ALA A 135 -1.78 0.94 20.53
N GLN A 136 -1.31 2.19 20.45
CA GLN A 136 -0.25 2.59 19.51
C GLN A 136 1.08 1.91 19.86
N ALA A 137 1.42 1.79 21.13
CA ALA A 137 2.63 1.11 21.58
C ALA A 137 2.60 -0.39 21.25
N VAL A 138 1.47 -1.08 21.43
CA VAL A 138 1.30 -2.49 21.03
C VAL A 138 1.52 -2.64 19.52
N ALA A 139 0.91 -1.80 18.69
CA ALA A 139 1.07 -1.84 17.24
C ALA A 139 2.54 -1.64 16.83
N ALA A 140 3.25 -0.72 17.48
CA ALA A 140 4.68 -0.49 17.24
C ALA A 140 5.53 -1.71 17.60
N LEU A 141 5.29 -2.34 18.74
CA LEU A 141 6.03 -3.55 19.18
C LEU A 141 5.78 -4.73 18.24
N VAL A 142 4.55 -4.90 17.76
CA VAL A 142 4.22 -5.93 16.76
C VAL A 142 4.95 -5.66 15.45
N SER A 143 5.07 -4.39 15.02
CA SER A 143 5.85 -4.03 13.82
C SER A 143 7.36 -4.30 13.97
N LEU A 144 7.88 -4.29 15.20
CA LEU A 144 9.25 -4.67 15.53
C LEU A 144 9.47 -6.20 15.62
N GLY A 145 8.41 -7.00 15.39
CA GLY A 145 8.49 -8.44 15.30
C GLY A 145 8.13 -9.21 16.59
N TYR A 146 7.65 -8.53 17.62
CA TYR A 146 7.16 -9.19 18.84
C TYR A 146 5.79 -9.83 18.62
N ALA A 147 5.51 -10.95 19.27
CA ALA A 147 4.20 -11.57 19.18
C ALA A 147 3.13 -10.62 19.77
N PRO A 148 1.92 -10.54 19.16
CA PRO A 148 0.87 -9.64 19.63
C PRO A 148 0.48 -9.85 21.11
N SER A 149 0.51 -11.10 21.58
CA SER A 149 0.26 -11.46 22.98
C SER A 149 1.30 -10.88 23.93
N ASP A 150 2.57 -10.97 23.55
CA ASP A 150 3.70 -10.53 24.37
C ASP A 150 3.78 -9.00 24.40
N ALA A 151 3.55 -8.36 23.25
CA ALA A 151 3.44 -6.91 23.13
C ALA A 151 2.31 -6.36 24.00
N ALA A 152 1.11 -6.96 23.94
CA ALA A 152 -0.02 -6.55 24.76
C ALA A 152 0.24 -6.76 26.27
N ALA A 153 0.82 -7.89 26.66
CA ALA A 153 1.16 -8.17 28.05
C ALA A 153 2.24 -7.25 28.62
N ALA A 154 3.21 -6.85 27.78
CA ALA A 154 4.27 -5.91 28.19
C ALA A 154 3.72 -4.49 28.37
N VAL A 155 2.86 -4.04 27.46
CA VAL A 155 2.23 -2.70 27.50
C VAL A 155 1.23 -2.59 28.64
N ALA A 156 0.46 -3.64 28.94
CA ALA A 156 -0.53 -3.65 30.03
C ALA A 156 0.09 -3.45 31.44
N ARG A 157 1.41 -3.57 31.56
CA ARG A 157 2.15 -3.34 32.83
C ARG A 157 2.69 -1.92 32.96
N VAL A 158 2.48 -1.08 31.95
CA VAL A 158 2.99 0.29 31.89
C VAL A 158 1.85 1.27 32.13
N ASP A 159 2.15 2.39 32.77
CA ASP A 159 1.16 3.43 33.04
C ASP A 159 0.61 4.01 31.72
N GLU A 160 -0.71 4.02 31.57
CA GLU A 160 -1.42 4.47 30.36
C GLU A 160 -1.33 5.98 30.13
N THR A 161 -0.91 6.75 31.14
CA THR A 161 -0.76 8.22 31.07
C THR A 161 0.55 8.65 30.42
N LEU A 162 1.48 7.73 30.22
CA LEU A 162 2.77 8.00 29.58
C LEU A 162 2.64 8.19 28.07
N SER A 163 3.60 8.89 27.48
CA SER A 163 3.68 9.02 26.04
C SER A 163 3.94 7.67 25.35
N VAL A 164 3.50 7.54 24.10
CA VAL A 164 3.71 6.31 23.30
C VAL A 164 5.18 5.85 23.31
N GLN A 165 6.12 6.81 23.23
CA GLN A 165 7.56 6.53 23.21
C GLN A 165 8.06 5.96 24.53
N GLU A 166 7.58 6.49 25.64
CA GLU A 166 7.93 5.99 26.99
C GLU A 166 7.37 4.59 27.21
N ILE A 167 6.11 4.36 26.82
CA ILE A 167 5.47 3.04 26.91
C ILE A 167 6.28 2.01 26.10
N ILE A 168 6.64 2.32 24.84
CA ILE A 168 7.45 1.44 24.00
C ILE A 168 8.80 1.13 24.66
N THR A 169 9.48 2.15 25.19
CA THR A 169 10.80 1.98 25.80
C THR A 169 10.74 1.06 27.03
N ILE A 170 9.74 1.24 27.89
CA ILE A 170 9.57 0.43 29.10
C ILE A 170 9.18 -1.00 28.72
N ALA A 171 8.26 -1.17 27.77
CA ALA A 171 7.83 -2.48 27.30
C ALA A 171 8.98 -3.27 26.65
N LEU A 172 9.83 -2.63 25.83
CA LEU A 172 11.02 -3.25 25.26
C LEU A 172 12.01 -3.73 26.33
N ARG A 173 12.23 -2.94 27.40
CA ARG A 173 13.08 -3.36 28.52
C ARG A 173 12.52 -4.58 29.26
N SER A 174 11.21 -4.71 29.33
CA SER A 174 10.57 -5.89 29.95
C SER A 174 10.67 -7.13 29.06
N LEU A 175 10.58 -6.97 27.75
CA LEU A 175 10.67 -8.06 26.75
C LEU A 175 12.12 -8.54 26.53
N SER A 176 13.12 -7.66 26.70
CA SER A 176 14.54 -8.02 26.56
C SER A 176 15.14 -8.73 27.78
N ARG A 177 14.38 -8.92 28.85
CA ARG A 177 14.85 -9.59 30.11
C ARG A 177 14.40 -11.06 30.23
N VAL A 178 13.82 -11.63 29.17
CA VAL A 178 13.40 -13.04 29.13
C VAL A 178 14.41 -13.90 28.37
#